data_3f644172e102e0e0197c0d322ef64cf6
#
_entry.id   3f644172e102e0e0197c0d322ef64cf6
#
_cell.length_a   1.000
_cell.length_b   1.000
_cell.length_c   1.000
_cell.angle_alpha   90.00
_cell.angle_beta   90.00
_cell.angle_gamma   90.00
#
_symmetry.space_group_name_H-M   'P 1'
#
loop_
_entity.id
_entity.type
_entity.pdbx_description
1 polymer ?
#
loop_
_entity_poly.entity_id
_entity_poly.type
_entity_poly.pdbx_seq_one_letter_code
_entity_poly.pdbx_strand_id
1 'polypeptide(L)'
;MNIILFIILSSIIGYFIGSISFSRILLKIKAPSKSLDDLQLKLDNSEDEVKVMMGAGANKASIILGTKWGIIIGILDMIKVIIPLIIFRYFLFPNEAYFLYVAAFGLIGHNWPIYYRFKGGRGHSVMLGSLIVIDWLAVVINVILGNLLGFALIGSLVFASYLWLWMMIPWFLLRYFNINFIIYAILVNIIAILSQIPEIKLYVKLRKEGKDREYKEKLTKMTAQFRGLQKMEDFFKSLGIWRIVLGIISLIFTIVIYTFAALFNL
;
A
#
# COMPACT_ATOMS: atom_id res chain seq x y z
N MET A 1 -6.94 8.91 33.25
CA MET A 1 -6.76 9.58 31.95
C MET A 1 -7.90 9.17 31.03
N ASN A 2 -8.53 10.09 30.29
CA ASN A 2 -9.67 9.74 29.44
C ASN A 2 -9.18 9.06 28.14
N ILE A 3 -9.18 7.72 28.10
CA ILE A 3 -8.68 6.90 26.99
C ILE A 3 -9.36 7.29 25.67
N ILE A 4 -10.69 7.50 25.70
CA ILE A 4 -11.47 7.86 24.50
C ILE A 4 -10.99 9.18 23.92
N LEU A 5 -10.69 10.18 24.75
CA LEU A 5 -10.18 11.47 24.30
C LEU A 5 -8.85 11.32 23.55
N PHE A 6 -7.92 10.52 24.08
CA PHE A 6 -6.61 10.31 23.43
C PHE A 6 -6.70 9.50 22.13
N ILE A 7 -7.61 8.53 22.05
CA ILE A 7 -7.94 7.84 20.81
C ILE A 7 -8.43 8.83 19.75
N ILE A 8 -9.39 9.70 20.11
CA ILE A 8 -9.93 10.71 19.19
C ILE A 8 -8.84 11.69 18.74
N LEU A 9 -8.06 12.24 19.65
CA LEU A 9 -6.97 13.17 19.33
C LEU A 9 -5.91 12.54 18.42
N SER A 10 -5.48 11.31 18.72
CA SER A 10 -4.53 10.55 17.91
C SER A 10 -5.07 10.34 16.51
N SER A 11 -6.35 9.99 16.38
CA SER A 11 -7.04 9.78 15.12
C SER A 11 -7.10 11.06 14.28
N ILE A 12 -7.48 12.18 14.91
CA ILE A 12 -7.55 13.49 14.26
C ILE A 12 -6.17 13.92 13.76
N ILE A 13 -5.15 13.84 14.62
CA ILE A 13 -3.77 14.19 14.25
C ILE A 13 -3.27 13.32 13.08
N GLY A 14 -3.46 12.01 13.18
CA GLY A 14 -3.10 11.07 12.12
C GLY A 14 -3.77 11.44 10.79
N TYR A 15 -5.09 11.70 10.82
CA TYR A 15 -5.87 12.03 9.62
C TYR A 15 -5.38 13.31 8.94
N PHE A 16 -5.18 14.40 9.68
CA PHE A 16 -4.73 15.67 9.08
C PHE A 16 -3.32 15.58 8.52
N ILE A 17 -2.38 14.95 9.24
CA ILE A 17 -1.02 14.73 8.74
C ILE A 17 -1.05 13.81 7.51
N GLY A 18 -1.81 12.72 7.55
CA GLY A 18 -1.99 11.82 6.43
C GLY A 18 -2.55 12.51 5.19
N SER A 19 -3.44 13.51 5.38
CA SER A 19 -4.07 14.28 4.29
C SER A 19 -3.12 15.17 3.50
N ILE A 20 -1.89 15.40 3.97
CA ILE A 20 -0.86 16.11 3.19
C ILE A 20 -0.46 15.25 1.99
N SER A 21 -0.61 15.77 0.78
CA SER A 21 -0.30 15.06 -0.47
C SER A 21 0.95 15.60 -1.14
N PHE A 22 2.08 14.94 -0.92
CA PHE A 22 3.35 15.34 -1.54
C PHE A 22 3.33 15.19 -3.06
N SER A 23 2.56 14.26 -3.60
CA SER A 23 2.37 14.13 -5.05
C SER A 23 1.76 15.39 -5.66
N ARG A 24 0.75 15.98 -5.02
CA ARG A 24 0.10 17.21 -5.50
C ARG A 24 0.97 18.44 -5.26
N ILE A 25 1.64 18.52 -4.12
CA ILE A 25 2.56 19.62 -3.80
C ILE A 25 3.70 19.66 -4.82
N LEU A 26 4.38 18.54 -5.04
CA LEU A 26 5.51 18.50 -5.99
C LEU A 26 5.05 18.66 -7.44
N LEU A 27 3.87 18.15 -7.80
CA LEU A 27 3.31 18.40 -9.13
C LEU A 27 3.06 19.90 -9.36
N LYS A 28 2.46 20.59 -8.39
CA LYS A 28 2.21 22.03 -8.48
C LYS A 28 3.51 22.85 -8.64
N ILE A 29 4.60 22.41 -8.02
CA ILE A 29 5.91 23.07 -8.12
C ILE A 29 6.60 22.77 -9.46
N LYS A 30 6.57 21.51 -9.92
CA LYS A 30 7.38 21.04 -11.06
C LYS A 30 6.66 21.05 -12.40
N ALA A 31 5.33 20.94 -12.40
CA ALA A 31 4.50 20.92 -13.59
C ALA A 31 3.13 21.57 -13.31
N PRO A 32 3.08 22.90 -13.05
CA PRO A 32 1.87 23.58 -12.58
C PRO A 32 0.69 23.50 -13.55
N SER A 33 0.95 23.33 -14.84
CA SER A 33 -0.07 23.15 -15.88
C SER A 33 -0.69 21.77 -15.95
N LYS A 34 -0.13 20.76 -15.22
CA LYS A 34 -0.61 19.38 -15.22
C LYS A 34 -1.38 19.05 -13.97
N SER A 35 -2.36 18.13 -14.09
CA SER A 35 -3.15 17.61 -12.97
C SER A 35 -3.07 16.09 -12.87
N LEU A 36 -3.02 15.57 -11.63
CA LEU A 36 -3.13 14.13 -11.41
C LEU A 36 -4.54 13.59 -11.73
N ASP A 37 -5.55 14.45 -11.64
CA ASP A 37 -6.94 14.04 -11.82
C ASP A 37 -7.32 13.89 -13.30
N ASP A 38 -6.55 14.52 -14.21
CA ASP A 38 -6.85 14.57 -15.64
C ASP A 38 -6.01 13.60 -16.49
N LEU A 39 -5.22 12.73 -15.81
CA LEU A 39 -4.42 11.74 -16.54
C LEU A 39 -5.34 10.71 -17.20
N GLN A 40 -5.24 10.63 -18.52
CA GLN A 40 -6.04 9.75 -19.38
C GLN A 40 -5.12 8.86 -20.24
N LEU A 41 -5.66 7.74 -20.68
CA LEU A 41 -5.04 6.78 -21.60
C LEU A 41 -5.95 6.64 -22.82
N LYS A 42 -5.39 6.90 -24.00
CA LYS A 42 -6.07 6.57 -25.25
C LYS A 42 -5.86 5.10 -25.58
N LEU A 43 -6.93 4.36 -25.77
CA LEU A 43 -6.89 2.98 -26.23
C LEU A 43 -6.99 2.97 -27.78
N ASP A 44 -6.28 2.05 -28.43
CA ASP A 44 -6.07 2.08 -29.88
C ASP A 44 -7.38 1.89 -30.67
N ASN A 45 -8.33 1.14 -30.11
CA ASN A 45 -9.60 0.84 -30.73
C ASN A 45 -10.79 1.64 -30.15
N SER A 46 -10.53 2.79 -29.55
CA SER A 46 -11.59 3.65 -29.03
C SER A 46 -11.29 5.12 -29.31
N GLU A 47 -12.31 5.88 -29.73
CA GLU A 47 -12.21 7.33 -29.81
C GLU A 47 -12.17 7.96 -28.41
N ASP A 48 -12.66 7.23 -27.40
CA ASP A 48 -12.74 7.68 -26.03
C ASP A 48 -11.43 7.47 -25.27
N GLU A 49 -11.00 8.49 -24.55
CA GLU A 49 -9.90 8.42 -23.60
C GLU A 49 -10.36 7.83 -22.27
N VAL A 50 -9.64 6.82 -21.78
CA VAL A 50 -9.93 6.17 -20.51
C VAL A 50 -9.15 6.84 -19.39
N LYS A 51 -9.85 7.35 -18.39
CA LYS A 51 -9.22 7.95 -17.21
C LYS A 51 -8.38 6.92 -16.45
N VAL A 52 -7.12 7.29 -16.15
CA VAL A 52 -6.25 6.44 -15.32
C VAL A 52 -6.72 6.49 -13.88
N MET A 53 -7.37 5.42 -13.42
CA MET A 53 -7.95 5.31 -12.07
C MET A 53 -6.92 4.84 -11.02
N MET A 54 -5.67 5.24 -11.17
CA MET A 54 -4.67 5.09 -10.11
C MET A 54 -4.88 6.17 -9.06
N GLY A 55 -4.63 5.84 -7.79
CA GLY A 55 -4.62 6.83 -6.73
C GLY A 55 -3.64 7.98 -7.01
N ALA A 56 -3.98 9.18 -6.54
CA ALA A 56 -3.16 10.39 -6.70
C ALA A 56 -1.90 10.38 -5.82
N GLY A 57 -1.17 9.27 -5.82
CA GLY A 57 0.06 9.05 -5.07
C GLY A 57 1.32 9.06 -5.94
N ALA A 58 2.40 8.50 -5.38
CA ALA A 58 3.73 8.45 -5.99
C ALA A 58 3.74 7.86 -7.41
N ASN A 59 3.01 6.75 -7.63
CA ASN A 59 2.98 6.07 -8.93
C ASN A 59 2.35 6.93 -10.02
N LYS A 60 1.23 7.58 -9.73
CA LYS A 60 0.57 8.47 -10.70
C LYS A 60 1.40 9.70 -10.98
N ALA A 61 2.03 10.26 -9.95
CA ALA A 61 2.97 11.37 -10.11
C ALA A 61 4.21 10.99 -10.91
N SER A 62 4.70 9.74 -10.80
CA SER A 62 5.85 9.27 -11.56
C SER A 62 5.61 9.22 -13.07
N ILE A 63 4.37 9.05 -13.52
CA ILE A 63 3.99 9.11 -14.94
C ILE A 63 4.23 10.52 -15.50
N ILE A 64 3.93 11.54 -14.71
CA ILE A 64 4.00 12.95 -15.14
C ILE A 64 5.40 13.54 -14.92
N LEU A 65 6.01 13.26 -13.76
CA LEU A 65 7.26 13.88 -13.31
C LEU A 65 8.50 12.99 -13.52
N GLY A 66 8.29 11.73 -13.88
CA GLY A 66 9.36 10.73 -13.98
C GLY A 66 9.58 9.93 -12.70
N THR A 67 10.24 8.78 -12.84
CA THR A 67 10.44 7.78 -11.77
C THR A 67 11.16 8.35 -10.54
N LYS A 68 12.17 9.21 -10.73
CA LYS A 68 12.92 9.84 -9.63
C LYS A 68 11.97 10.58 -8.67
N TRP A 69 11.07 11.37 -9.20
CA TRP A 69 10.11 12.12 -8.39
C TRP A 69 9.06 11.22 -7.74
N GLY A 70 8.66 10.13 -8.41
CA GLY A 70 7.80 9.12 -7.80
C GLY A 70 8.44 8.49 -6.55
N ILE A 71 9.74 8.15 -6.61
CA ILE A 71 10.47 7.61 -5.45
C ILE A 71 10.54 8.64 -4.32
N ILE A 72 10.89 9.89 -4.61
CA ILE A 72 10.95 10.97 -3.62
C ILE A 72 9.59 11.16 -2.94
N ILE A 73 8.51 11.19 -3.71
CA ILE A 73 7.14 11.30 -3.19
C ILE A 73 6.82 10.12 -2.27
N GLY A 74 7.17 8.89 -2.67
CA GLY A 74 6.98 7.70 -1.86
C GLY A 74 7.69 7.79 -0.51
N ILE A 75 8.94 8.25 -0.50
CA ILE A 75 9.73 8.46 0.73
C ILE A 75 9.11 9.55 1.61
N LEU A 76 8.69 10.67 1.04
CA LEU A 76 8.03 11.75 1.78
C LEU A 76 6.69 11.30 2.37
N ASP A 77 5.93 10.47 1.65
CA ASP A 77 4.69 9.86 2.15
C ASP A 77 4.94 8.84 3.28
N MET A 78 6.11 8.19 3.33
CA MET A 78 6.55 7.38 4.48
C MET A 78 6.91 8.28 5.66
N ILE A 79 7.76 9.28 5.45
CA ILE A 79 8.28 10.16 6.50
C ILE A 79 7.17 10.91 7.21
N LYS A 80 6.14 11.38 6.49
CA LYS A 80 5.03 12.13 7.10
C LYS A 80 4.27 11.35 8.17
N VAL A 81 4.26 10.01 8.10
CA VAL A 81 3.63 9.17 9.12
C VAL A 81 4.63 8.62 10.12
N ILE A 82 5.86 8.36 9.72
CA ILE A 82 6.95 7.89 10.60
C ILE A 82 7.17 8.88 11.74
N ILE A 83 7.28 10.17 11.43
CA ILE A 83 7.58 11.21 12.45
C ILE A 83 6.53 11.23 13.56
N PRO A 84 5.21 11.42 13.28
CA PRO A 84 4.20 11.43 14.34
C PRO A 84 4.10 10.08 15.06
N LEU A 85 4.29 8.95 14.37
CA LEU A 85 4.28 7.65 15.02
C LEU A 85 5.42 7.51 16.05
N ILE A 86 6.64 7.93 15.70
CA ILE A 86 7.78 7.93 16.62
C ILE A 86 7.47 8.80 17.83
N ILE A 87 6.92 10.02 17.62
CA ILE A 87 6.57 10.92 18.68
C ILE A 87 5.53 10.30 19.64
N PHE A 88 4.48 9.71 19.09
CA PHE A 88 3.43 9.08 19.91
C PHE A 88 3.92 7.83 20.64
N ARG A 89 4.69 6.96 19.94
CA ARG A 89 5.12 5.66 20.48
C ARG A 89 6.20 5.77 21.53
N TYR A 90 7.15 6.69 21.37
CA TYR A 90 8.35 6.71 22.21
C TYR A 90 8.43 7.91 23.15
N PHE A 91 7.71 9.01 22.87
CA PHE A 91 7.82 10.24 23.66
C PHE A 91 6.54 10.60 24.41
N LEU A 92 5.39 10.57 23.74
CA LEU A 92 4.13 11.02 24.38
C LEU A 92 3.43 9.91 25.17
N PHE A 93 3.37 8.70 24.59
CA PHE A 93 2.57 7.60 25.15
C PHE A 93 3.30 6.25 24.96
N PRO A 94 4.49 6.06 25.58
CA PRO A 94 5.32 4.88 25.32
C PRO A 94 4.70 3.55 25.75
N ASN A 95 3.76 3.58 26.70
CA ASN A 95 3.09 2.37 27.21
C ASN A 95 1.69 2.15 26.59
N GLU A 96 1.29 2.99 25.65
CA GLU A 96 -0.07 3.00 25.13
C GLU A 96 -0.07 2.76 23.59
N ALA A 97 -1.16 2.20 23.09
CA ALA A 97 -1.28 1.87 21.68
C ALA A 97 -1.83 3.04 20.81
N TYR A 98 -1.79 4.29 21.28
CA TYR A 98 -2.34 5.44 20.55
C TYR A 98 -1.67 5.69 19.20
N PHE A 99 -0.38 5.33 19.05
CA PHE A 99 0.33 5.39 17.77
C PHE A 99 -0.33 4.54 16.67
N LEU A 100 -1.04 3.46 17.02
CA LEU A 100 -1.76 2.65 16.03
C LEU A 100 -2.94 3.42 15.42
N TYR A 101 -3.60 4.27 16.20
CA TYR A 101 -4.67 5.15 15.70
C TYR A 101 -4.11 6.25 14.82
N VAL A 102 -2.94 6.82 15.17
CA VAL A 102 -2.23 7.77 14.30
C VAL A 102 -1.91 7.11 12.96
N ALA A 103 -1.43 5.86 12.96
CA ALA A 103 -1.11 5.11 11.75
C ALA A 103 -2.34 4.83 10.88
N ALA A 104 -3.41 4.27 11.47
CA ALA A 104 -4.63 3.91 10.76
C ALA A 104 -5.32 5.15 10.16
N PHE A 105 -5.47 6.21 10.93
CA PHE A 105 -6.08 7.45 10.46
C PHE A 105 -5.15 8.26 9.55
N GLY A 106 -3.83 8.12 9.69
CA GLY A 106 -2.86 8.61 8.71
C GLY A 106 -3.04 7.98 7.34
N LEU A 107 -3.32 6.67 7.30
CA LEU A 107 -3.66 5.97 6.06
C LEU A 107 -5.00 6.44 5.47
N ILE A 108 -6.04 6.62 6.31
CA ILE A 108 -7.33 7.17 5.87
C ILE A 108 -7.13 8.57 5.28
N GLY A 109 -6.39 9.45 5.96
CA GLY A 109 -6.08 10.79 5.47
C GLY A 109 -5.32 10.79 4.14
N HIS A 110 -4.37 9.86 3.95
CA HIS A 110 -3.66 9.73 2.68
C HIS A 110 -4.55 9.24 1.53
N ASN A 111 -5.46 8.31 1.80
CA ASN A 111 -6.35 7.75 0.78
C ASN A 111 -7.51 8.69 0.46
N TRP A 112 -8.03 9.40 1.46
CA TRP A 112 -9.13 10.35 1.32
C TRP A 112 -8.81 11.68 1.99
N PRO A 113 -7.86 12.46 1.42
CA PRO A 113 -7.37 13.70 2.02
C PRO A 113 -8.40 14.82 1.96
N ILE A 114 -8.71 15.43 3.11
CA ILE A 114 -9.67 16.53 3.20
C ILE A 114 -9.25 17.74 2.35
N TYR A 115 -7.94 18.01 2.27
CA TYR A 115 -7.40 19.15 1.52
C TYR A 115 -7.60 19.04 -0.01
N TYR A 116 -7.93 17.83 -0.52
CA TYR A 116 -8.01 17.55 -1.95
C TYR A 116 -9.30 16.83 -2.35
N ARG A 117 -10.43 17.23 -1.70
CA ARG A 117 -11.77 16.70 -1.99
C ARG A 117 -11.81 15.18 -1.95
N PHE A 118 -11.13 14.59 -0.98
CA PHE A 118 -11.05 13.14 -0.74
C PHE A 118 -10.47 12.32 -1.91
N LYS A 119 -9.69 12.95 -2.80
CA LYS A 119 -9.02 12.28 -3.93
C LYS A 119 -7.54 12.10 -3.62
N GLY A 120 -7.17 10.99 -2.98
CA GLY A 120 -5.82 10.70 -2.51
C GLY A 120 -5.14 9.51 -3.17
N GLY A 121 -4.12 8.97 -2.48
CA GLY A 121 -3.33 7.82 -2.89
C GLY A 121 -4.01 6.48 -2.60
N ARG A 122 -3.19 5.39 -2.62
CA ARG A 122 -3.59 4.02 -2.21
C ARG A 122 -2.88 3.54 -0.96
N GLY A 123 -2.03 4.37 -0.40
CA GLY A 123 -1.46 4.22 0.92
C GLY A 123 -0.29 3.25 1.07
N HIS A 124 0.24 2.62 0.01
CA HIS A 124 1.34 1.66 0.14
C HIS A 124 2.56 2.23 0.87
N SER A 125 2.99 3.46 0.52
CA SER A 125 4.10 4.12 1.20
C SER A 125 3.76 4.42 2.66
N VAL A 126 2.53 4.88 2.95
CA VAL A 126 2.07 5.16 4.31
C VAL A 126 2.03 3.89 5.16
N MET A 127 1.50 2.79 4.60
CA MET A 127 1.47 1.49 5.28
C MET A 127 2.88 0.99 5.59
N LEU A 128 3.81 1.02 4.62
CA LEU A 128 5.20 0.65 4.83
C LEU A 128 5.88 1.53 5.90
N GLY A 129 5.72 2.86 5.80
CA GLY A 129 6.28 3.79 6.77
C GLY A 129 5.72 3.56 8.19
N SER A 130 4.43 3.33 8.32
CA SER A 130 3.81 3.01 9.61
C SER A 130 4.38 1.71 10.20
N LEU A 131 4.48 0.67 9.39
CA LEU A 131 4.94 -0.65 9.83
C LEU A 131 6.42 -0.66 10.20
N ILE A 132 7.27 0.14 9.56
CA ILE A 132 8.68 0.31 9.97
C ILE A 132 8.76 0.76 11.45
N VAL A 133 7.86 1.64 11.88
CA VAL A 133 7.81 2.11 13.27
C VAL A 133 7.10 1.11 14.17
N ILE A 134 6.02 0.48 13.71
CA ILE A 134 5.21 -0.47 14.50
C ILE A 134 5.96 -1.78 14.71
N ASP A 135 6.49 -2.35 13.63
CA ASP A 135 7.23 -3.62 13.64
C ASP A 135 8.05 -3.74 12.33
N TRP A 136 9.30 -3.28 12.36
CA TRP A 136 10.17 -3.33 11.19
C TRP A 136 10.43 -4.76 10.69
N LEU A 137 10.45 -5.74 11.62
CA LEU A 137 10.65 -7.15 11.28
C LEU A 137 9.45 -7.70 10.49
N ALA A 138 8.23 -7.29 10.89
CA ALA A 138 7.02 -7.62 10.15
C ALA A 138 7.08 -7.12 8.69
N VAL A 139 7.63 -5.93 8.46
CA VAL A 139 7.79 -5.40 7.09
C VAL A 139 8.70 -6.31 6.28
N VAL A 140 9.89 -6.62 6.79
CA VAL A 140 10.88 -7.43 6.05
C VAL A 140 10.31 -8.82 5.74
N ILE A 141 9.80 -9.50 6.76
CA ILE A 141 9.31 -10.88 6.63
C ILE A 141 8.06 -10.94 5.76
N ASN A 142 7.03 -10.16 6.08
CA ASN A 142 5.75 -10.28 5.39
C ASN A 142 5.79 -9.74 3.96
N VAL A 143 6.54 -8.67 3.68
CA VAL A 143 6.67 -8.18 2.30
C VAL A 143 7.39 -9.22 1.43
N ILE A 144 8.48 -9.82 1.91
CA ILE A 144 9.20 -10.85 1.14
C ILE A 144 8.32 -12.08 0.95
N LEU A 145 7.79 -12.65 2.04
CA LEU A 145 7.01 -13.89 1.99
C LEU A 145 5.68 -13.69 1.27
N GLY A 146 5.01 -12.57 1.48
CA GLY A 146 3.75 -12.26 0.80
C GLY A 146 3.91 -12.11 -0.72
N ASN A 147 4.99 -11.48 -1.17
CA ASN A 147 5.30 -11.42 -2.60
C ASN A 147 5.66 -12.81 -3.16
N LEU A 148 6.49 -13.57 -2.46
CA LEU A 148 6.85 -14.94 -2.88
C LEU A 148 5.61 -15.83 -2.99
N LEU A 149 4.77 -15.87 -1.96
CA LEU A 149 3.53 -16.65 -1.96
C LEU A 149 2.56 -16.18 -3.05
N GLY A 150 2.40 -14.87 -3.21
CA GLY A 150 1.51 -14.30 -4.23
C GLY A 150 1.94 -14.64 -5.66
N PHE A 151 3.23 -14.58 -5.97
CA PHE A 151 3.75 -14.95 -7.28
C PHE A 151 3.86 -16.47 -7.45
N ALA A 152 4.37 -17.19 -6.45
CA ALA A 152 4.68 -18.60 -6.59
C ALA A 152 3.44 -19.51 -6.48
N LEU A 153 2.55 -19.32 -5.50
CA LEU A 153 1.34 -20.14 -5.35
C LEU A 153 0.20 -19.62 -6.24
N ILE A 154 -0.13 -18.34 -6.12
CA ILE A 154 -1.34 -17.77 -6.76
C ILE A 154 -1.04 -17.39 -8.21
N GLY A 155 0.19 -16.95 -8.51
CA GLY A 155 0.61 -16.52 -9.86
C GLY A 155 -0.04 -15.22 -10.30
N SER A 156 -0.36 -14.35 -9.36
CA SER A 156 -1.07 -13.09 -9.60
C SER A 156 -0.34 -11.91 -8.99
N LEU A 157 -0.07 -10.92 -9.84
CA LEU A 157 0.52 -9.64 -9.46
C LEU A 157 -0.32 -8.91 -8.40
N VAL A 158 -1.65 -8.97 -8.50
CA VAL A 158 -2.54 -8.33 -7.54
C VAL A 158 -2.39 -8.97 -6.17
N PHE A 159 -2.43 -10.30 -6.09
CA PHE A 159 -2.24 -10.99 -4.82
C PHE A 159 -0.83 -10.77 -4.25
N ALA A 160 0.22 -10.83 -5.07
CA ALA A 160 1.57 -10.54 -4.63
C ALA A 160 1.68 -9.14 -4.00
N SER A 161 0.98 -8.14 -4.57
CA SER A 161 1.02 -6.76 -4.08
C SER A 161 0.31 -6.54 -2.74
N TYR A 162 -0.62 -7.41 -2.34
CA TYR A 162 -1.48 -7.20 -1.14
C TYR A 162 -1.39 -8.30 -0.11
N LEU A 163 -0.91 -9.51 -0.46
CA LEU A 163 -0.89 -10.66 0.46
C LEU A 163 -0.10 -10.37 1.74
N TRP A 164 0.99 -9.59 1.64
CA TRP A 164 1.78 -9.18 2.79
C TRP A 164 0.97 -8.41 3.86
N LEU A 165 -0.06 -7.66 3.46
CA LEU A 165 -0.96 -6.98 4.39
C LEU A 165 -1.84 -7.98 5.15
N TRP A 166 -2.39 -8.98 4.45
CA TRP A 166 -3.18 -10.04 5.09
C TRP A 166 -2.35 -10.87 6.05
N MET A 167 -1.09 -11.10 5.73
CA MET A 167 -0.13 -11.81 6.60
C MET A 167 0.18 -11.05 7.90
N MET A 168 -0.06 -9.72 7.95
CA MET A 168 0.10 -8.96 9.19
C MET A 168 -0.87 -9.40 10.29
N ILE A 169 -2.06 -9.90 9.94
CA ILE A 169 -3.06 -10.34 10.93
C ILE A 169 -2.53 -11.50 11.77
N PRO A 170 -2.18 -12.67 11.20
CA PRO A 170 -1.60 -13.76 11.97
C PRO A 170 -0.25 -13.39 12.60
N TRP A 171 0.58 -12.55 11.93
CA TRP A 171 1.83 -12.08 12.51
C TRP A 171 1.61 -11.33 13.83
N PHE A 172 0.72 -10.34 13.86
CA PHE A 172 0.46 -9.57 15.06
C PHE A 172 -0.27 -10.36 16.13
N LEU A 173 -1.15 -11.31 15.74
CA LEU A 173 -1.79 -12.24 16.66
C LEU A 173 -0.75 -13.05 17.42
N LEU A 174 0.21 -13.63 16.70
CA LEU A 174 1.21 -14.52 17.29
C LEU A 174 2.29 -13.79 18.09
N ARG A 175 2.69 -12.61 17.62
CA ARG A 175 3.80 -11.86 18.21
C ARG A 175 3.41 -11.00 19.41
N TYR A 176 2.28 -10.32 19.36
CA TYR A 176 1.92 -9.33 20.38
C TYR A 176 0.81 -9.77 21.32
N PHE A 177 -0.03 -10.74 20.95
CA PHE A 177 -1.22 -11.13 21.71
C PHE A 177 -2.05 -9.94 22.22
N ASN A 178 -2.03 -8.83 21.49
CA ASN A 178 -2.69 -7.58 21.87
C ASN A 178 -3.76 -7.21 20.84
N ILE A 179 -4.98 -7.06 21.30
CA ILE A 179 -6.15 -6.79 20.47
C ILE A 179 -6.00 -5.52 19.61
N ASN A 180 -5.30 -4.49 20.11
CA ASN A 180 -5.11 -3.24 19.37
C ASN A 180 -4.31 -3.45 18.06
N PHE A 181 -3.29 -4.31 18.08
CA PHE A 181 -2.51 -4.65 16.88
C PHE A 181 -3.33 -5.43 15.87
N ILE A 182 -4.20 -6.33 16.35
CA ILE A 182 -5.09 -7.12 15.47
C ILE A 182 -6.13 -6.20 14.83
N ILE A 183 -6.77 -5.32 15.61
CA ILE A 183 -7.73 -4.33 15.11
C ILE A 183 -7.04 -3.43 14.07
N TYR A 184 -5.82 -2.95 14.35
CA TYR A 184 -5.05 -2.15 13.41
C TYR A 184 -4.82 -2.89 12.09
N ALA A 185 -4.36 -4.16 12.13
CA ALA A 185 -4.11 -4.95 10.92
C ALA A 185 -5.40 -5.16 10.10
N ILE A 186 -6.52 -5.46 10.75
CA ILE A 186 -7.83 -5.61 10.09
C ILE A 186 -8.26 -4.28 9.44
N LEU A 187 -8.19 -3.18 10.18
CA LEU A 187 -8.54 -1.85 9.67
C LEU A 187 -7.71 -1.47 8.46
N VAL A 188 -6.39 -1.68 8.50
CA VAL A 188 -5.50 -1.37 7.37
C VAL A 188 -5.87 -2.18 6.13
N ASN A 189 -6.20 -3.47 6.28
CA ASN A 189 -6.66 -4.31 5.18
C ASN A 189 -7.99 -3.82 4.60
N ILE A 190 -8.96 -3.46 5.44
CA ILE A 190 -10.26 -2.89 4.99
C ILE A 190 -10.03 -1.58 4.24
N ILE A 191 -9.23 -0.66 4.79
CA ILE A 191 -8.91 0.62 4.17
C ILE A 191 -8.21 0.41 2.81
N ALA A 192 -7.27 -0.53 2.73
CA ALA A 192 -6.59 -0.88 1.49
C ALA A 192 -7.57 -1.36 0.42
N ILE A 193 -8.49 -2.28 0.75
CA ILE A 193 -9.52 -2.77 -0.17
C ILE A 193 -10.44 -1.63 -0.62
N LEU A 194 -10.96 -0.84 0.32
CA LEU A 194 -11.87 0.27 0.02
C LEU A 194 -11.22 1.29 -0.92
N SER A 195 -9.92 1.55 -0.74
CA SER A 195 -9.19 2.47 -1.60
C SER A 195 -9.05 1.99 -3.04
N GLN A 196 -9.13 0.67 -3.30
CA GLN A 196 -9.02 0.07 -4.64
C GLN A 196 -10.36 -0.02 -5.40
N ILE A 197 -11.48 0.22 -4.73
CA ILE A 197 -12.82 0.08 -5.37
C ILE A 197 -12.93 0.81 -6.72
N PRO A 198 -12.44 2.06 -6.88
CA PRO A 198 -12.52 2.74 -8.18
C PRO A 198 -11.76 2.03 -9.30
N GLU A 199 -10.60 1.46 -9.00
CA GLU A 199 -9.78 0.69 -9.96
C GLU A 199 -10.43 -0.62 -10.32
N ILE A 200 -10.96 -1.33 -9.32
CA ILE A 200 -11.68 -2.60 -9.52
C ILE A 200 -12.90 -2.36 -10.43
N LYS A 201 -13.69 -1.31 -10.17
CA LYS A 201 -14.85 -0.96 -11.00
C LYS A 201 -14.44 -0.67 -12.45
N LEU A 202 -13.37 0.10 -12.65
CA LEU A 202 -12.85 0.37 -14.00
C LEU A 202 -12.38 -0.92 -14.68
N TYR A 203 -11.61 -1.76 -13.96
CA TYR A 203 -11.13 -3.02 -14.53
C TYR A 203 -12.26 -3.95 -14.95
N VAL A 204 -13.30 -4.09 -14.11
CA VAL A 204 -14.50 -4.90 -14.45
C VAL A 204 -15.21 -4.34 -15.68
N LYS A 205 -15.32 -3.01 -15.80
CA LYS A 205 -15.90 -2.36 -16.99
C LYS A 205 -15.08 -2.69 -18.23
N LEU A 206 -13.78 -2.43 -18.22
CA LEU A 206 -12.88 -2.67 -19.36
C LEU A 206 -12.84 -4.15 -19.76
N ARG A 207 -12.93 -5.07 -18.80
CA ARG A 207 -12.98 -6.50 -19.06
C ARG A 207 -14.26 -6.91 -19.81
N LYS A 208 -15.41 -6.32 -19.45
CA LYS A 208 -16.66 -6.53 -20.19
C LYS A 208 -16.60 -6.00 -21.64
N GLU A 209 -15.79 -4.95 -21.87
CA GLU A 209 -15.57 -4.34 -23.17
C GLU A 209 -14.42 -5.02 -23.97
N GLY A 210 -13.71 -6.01 -23.37
CA GLY A 210 -12.55 -6.67 -23.99
C GLY A 210 -11.30 -5.80 -24.07
N LYS A 211 -11.25 -4.67 -23.35
CA LYS A 211 -10.18 -3.65 -23.40
C LYS A 211 -9.19 -3.76 -22.22
N ASP A 212 -9.40 -4.67 -21.29
CA ASP A 212 -8.61 -4.79 -20.06
C ASP A 212 -7.15 -5.14 -20.32
N ARG A 213 -6.85 -5.98 -21.30
CA ARG A 213 -5.47 -6.36 -21.69
C ARG A 213 -4.70 -5.17 -22.20
N GLU A 214 -5.26 -4.45 -23.17
CA GLU A 214 -4.63 -3.26 -23.75
C GLU A 214 -4.39 -2.16 -22.69
N TYR A 215 -5.38 -1.92 -21.83
CA TYR A 215 -5.23 -0.98 -20.72
C TYR A 215 -4.09 -1.39 -19.78
N LYS A 216 -4.00 -2.68 -19.39
CA LYS A 216 -2.93 -3.21 -18.55
C LYS A 216 -1.55 -3.03 -19.21
N GLU A 217 -1.43 -3.34 -20.49
CA GLU A 217 -0.16 -3.18 -21.24
C GLU A 217 0.30 -1.73 -21.31
N LYS A 218 -0.61 -0.81 -21.67
CA LYS A 218 -0.30 0.62 -21.72
C LYS A 218 0.08 1.15 -20.35
N LEU A 219 -0.65 0.80 -19.30
CA LEU A 219 -0.36 1.20 -17.94
C LEU A 219 1.01 0.67 -17.46
N THR A 220 1.33 -0.58 -17.79
CA THR A 220 2.63 -1.20 -17.47
C THR A 220 3.79 -0.46 -18.11
N LYS A 221 3.64 -0.01 -19.36
CA LYS A 221 4.66 0.77 -20.06
C LYS A 221 4.91 2.15 -19.43
N MET A 222 3.90 2.73 -18.76
CA MET A 222 4.00 4.08 -18.20
C MET A 222 4.85 4.17 -16.92
N THR A 223 4.95 3.12 -16.11
CA THR A 223 5.68 3.17 -14.84
C THR A 223 6.75 2.11 -14.72
N ALA A 224 7.92 2.49 -14.15
CA ALA A 224 9.00 1.54 -13.87
C ALA A 224 8.56 0.46 -12.86
N GLN A 225 7.72 0.82 -11.90
CA GLN A 225 7.21 -0.12 -10.90
C GLN A 225 6.35 -1.22 -11.55
N PHE A 226 5.40 -0.87 -12.41
CA PHE A 226 4.57 -1.88 -13.07
C PHE A 226 5.39 -2.75 -14.03
N ARG A 227 6.36 -2.18 -14.72
CA ARG A 227 7.31 -2.98 -15.54
C ARG A 227 8.10 -3.98 -14.69
N GLY A 228 8.56 -3.56 -13.50
CA GLY A 228 9.27 -4.45 -12.58
C GLY A 228 8.39 -5.60 -12.09
N LEU A 229 7.18 -5.28 -11.65
CA LEU A 229 6.21 -6.27 -11.17
C LEU A 229 5.78 -7.24 -12.28
N GLN A 230 5.58 -6.75 -13.50
CA GLN A 230 5.25 -7.60 -14.65
C GLN A 230 6.40 -8.57 -14.97
N LYS A 231 7.65 -8.10 -14.97
CA LYS A 231 8.82 -8.97 -15.17
C LYS A 231 8.90 -10.07 -14.11
N MET A 232 8.59 -9.75 -12.86
CA MET A 232 8.52 -10.76 -11.80
C MET A 232 7.41 -11.77 -12.05
N GLU A 233 6.21 -11.33 -12.42
CA GLU A 233 5.09 -12.21 -12.75
C GLU A 233 5.47 -13.16 -13.90
N ASP A 234 6.07 -12.63 -14.97
CA ASP A 234 6.50 -13.40 -16.14
C ASP A 234 7.59 -14.41 -15.77
N PHE A 235 8.57 -14.01 -14.96
CA PHE A 235 9.60 -14.89 -14.43
C PHE A 235 9.00 -16.06 -13.65
N PHE A 236 8.12 -15.80 -12.70
CA PHE A 236 7.49 -16.89 -11.94
C PHE A 236 6.65 -17.79 -12.84
N LYS A 237 5.94 -17.25 -13.84
CA LYS A 237 5.18 -18.06 -14.80
C LYS A 237 6.08 -18.94 -15.65
N SER A 238 7.28 -18.49 -16.02
CA SER A 238 8.24 -19.27 -16.80
C SER A 238 8.81 -20.49 -16.07
N LEU A 239 8.75 -20.51 -14.73
CA LEU A 239 9.21 -21.64 -13.93
C LEU A 239 8.30 -22.89 -14.03
N GLY A 240 7.11 -22.78 -14.62
CA GLY A 240 6.18 -23.91 -14.76
C GLY A 240 5.85 -24.56 -13.39
N ILE A 241 6.06 -25.88 -13.29
CA ILE A 241 5.79 -26.65 -12.05
C ILE A 241 6.67 -26.21 -10.88
N TRP A 242 7.91 -25.79 -11.15
CA TRP A 242 8.83 -25.34 -10.12
C TRP A 242 8.33 -24.11 -9.35
N ARG A 243 7.47 -23.30 -9.96
CA ARG A 243 6.78 -22.20 -9.29
C ARG A 243 5.98 -22.69 -8.08
N ILE A 244 5.23 -23.78 -8.26
CA ILE A 244 4.39 -24.37 -7.19
C ILE A 244 5.28 -24.95 -6.09
N VAL A 245 6.36 -25.64 -6.45
CA VAL A 245 7.34 -26.18 -5.50
C VAL A 245 7.94 -25.06 -4.64
N LEU A 246 8.38 -23.96 -5.26
CA LEU A 246 8.88 -22.79 -4.55
C LEU A 246 7.81 -22.15 -3.65
N GLY A 247 6.56 -22.14 -4.10
CA GLY A 247 5.43 -21.65 -3.31
C GLY A 247 5.18 -22.50 -2.06
N ILE A 248 5.22 -23.82 -2.17
CA ILE A 248 5.07 -24.74 -1.03
C ILE A 248 6.24 -24.57 -0.05
N ILE A 249 7.48 -24.47 -0.55
CA ILE A 249 8.65 -24.22 0.30
C ILE A 249 8.48 -22.87 1.04
N SER A 250 8.06 -21.83 0.34
CA SER A 250 7.82 -20.52 0.95
C SER A 250 6.72 -20.55 2.02
N LEU A 251 5.67 -21.35 1.81
CA LEU A 251 4.60 -21.54 2.78
C LEU A 251 5.10 -22.24 4.05
N ILE A 252 5.86 -23.34 3.89
CA ILE A 252 6.46 -24.06 5.02
C ILE A 252 7.39 -23.12 5.79
N PHE A 253 8.23 -22.36 5.08
CA PHE A 253 9.14 -21.40 5.69
C PHE A 253 8.38 -20.27 6.43
N THR A 254 7.25 -19.82 5.91
CA THR A 254 6.37 -18.84 6.58
C THR A 254 5.85 -19.42 7.90
N ILE A 255 5.35 -20.66 7.89
CA ILE A 255 4.85 -21.33 9.10
C ILE A 255 5.96 -21.44 10.14
N VAL A 256 7.16 -21.87 9.74
CA VAL A 256 8.33 -22.00 10.64
C VAL A 256 8.69 -20.66 11.26
N ILE A 257 8.82 -19.60 10.46
CA ILE A 257 9.16 -18.26 10.97
C ILE A 257 8.10 -17.74 11.94
N TYR A 258 6.81 -17.91 11.62
CA TYR A 258 5.73 -17.45 12.48
C TYR A 258 5.67 -18.22 13.79
N THR A 259 5.89 -19.54 13.75
CA THR A 259 5.99 -20.35 14.96
C THR A 259 7.18 -19.92 15.81
N PHE A 260 8.33 -19.65 15.17
CA PHE A 260 9.52 -19.18 15.86
C PHE A 260 9.28 -17.80 16.49
N ALA A 261 8.67 -16.87 15.76
CA ALA A 261 8.30 -15.54 16.28
C ALA A 261 7.36 -15.61 17.48
N ALA A 262 6.41 -16.57 17.47
CA ALA A 262 5.49 -16.81 18.59
C ALA A 262 6.20 -17.40 19.83
N LEU A 263 7.13 -18.34 19.62
CA LEU A 263 7.82 -19.03 20.73
C LEU A 263 8.89 -18.18 21.42
N PHE A 264 9.58 -17.32 20.66
CA PHE A 264 10.74 -16.56 21.15
C PHE A 264 10.47 -15.07 21.38
N ASN A 265 9.23 -14.59 21.20
CA ASN A 265 8.85 -13.19 21.36
C ASN A 265 9.80 -12.21 20.62
N LEU A 266 10.18 -12.58 19.38
CA LEU A 266 11.11 -11.78 18.56
C LEU A 266 10.58 -10.42 18.21
#